data_fe46fc9688dc8acd023464a364a6980b
#
_entry.id   fe46fc9688dc8acd023464a364a6980b
#
_cell.length_a   1.000
_cell.length_b   1.000
_cell.length_c   1.000
_cell.angle_alpha   90.00
_cell.angle_beta   90.00
_cell.angle_gamma   90.00
#
_symmetry.space_group_name_H-M   'P 1'
#
loop_
_entity.id
_entity.type
_entity.pdbx_description
1 polymer ?
#
loop_
_entity_poly.entity_id
_entity_poly.type
_entity_poly.pdbx_seq_one_letter_code
_entity_poly.pdbx_strand_id
1 'polypeptide(L)'
;MESKNNNLKDLIVSGSYTAFIKGDDWGCGVNKILLSLDHKIDQVNNLSFVVKEKKLTTDYCDTLYPIIESIIYRTVTNVYLVDYSGQITSEPSNFIMIEMKISPAEGNPLLFSMQTQYNTYNDLYELDIMIADGHEMTSLGQKVKQINIAKKMKDK
;
A
#
# COMPACT_ATOMS: atom_id res chain seq x y z
N MET A 1 8.06 -27.70 -27.54
CA MET A 1 8.32 -27.24 -27.22
C MET A 1 8.57 -26.75 -26.58
N GLU A 2 8.67 -26.82 -26.31
CA GLU A 2 8.87 -26.25 -25.91
C GLU A 2 9.03 -25.41 -25.64
N SER A 3 9.13 -25.26 -25.52
CA SER A 3 9.31 -24.39 -25.28
C SER A 3 9.09 -23.66 -25.22
N LYS A 4 8.75 -23.64 -25.43
CA LYS A 4 8.49 -22.70 -25.39
C LYS A 4 7.88 -22.00 -24.60
N ASN A 5 7.15 -21.94 -24.36
CA ASN A 5 6.53 -21.32 -23.38
C ASN A 5 7.23 -21.31 -22.13
N ASN A 6 7.85 -22.14 -21.92
CA ASN A 6 8.69 -22.14 -20.89
C ASN A 6 9.61 -21.10 -20.92
N ASN A 7 9.67 -20.46 -21.96
CA ASN A 7 10.53 -19.33 -22.10
C ASN A 7 9.90 -18.07 -21.61
N LEU A 8 8.67 -18.12 -21.21
CA LEU A 8 8.02 -16.97 -20.59
C LEU A 8 8.59 -16.80 -19.20
N LYS A 9 9.37 -15.75 -19.01
CA LYS A 9 9.87 -15.43 -17.69
C LYS A 9 8.77 -14.84 -16.86
N ASP A 10 8.88 -15.03 -15.55
CA ASP A 10 7.96 -14.37 -14.63
C ASP A 10 8.12 -12.86 -14.77
N LEU A 11 7.00 -12.17 -14.68
CA LEU A 11 6.97 -10.73 -14.81
C LEU A 11 7.38 -10.03 -13.52
N ILE A 12 8.09 -8.93 -13.68
CA ILE A 12 8.27 -7.96 -12.62
C ILE A 12 7.41 -6.77 -12.99
N VAL A 13 6.43 -6.46 -12.16
CA VAL A 13 5.48 -5.38 -12.40
C VAL A 13 5.89 -4.19 -11.55
N SER A 14 5.91 -3.02 -12.15
CA SER A 14 6.31 -1.80 -11.45
C SER A 14 5.18 -0.79 -11.47
N GLY A 15 5.20 0.08 -10.48
CA GLY A 15 4.19 1.12 -10.41
C GLY A 15 4.36 2.03 -9.22
N SER A 16 3.29 2.73 -8.92
CA SER A 16 3.25 3.67 -7.81
C SER A 16 1.91 3.55 -7.11
N TYR A 17 1.79 4.19 -5.95
CA TYR A 17 0.52 4.25 -5.27
C TYR A 17 0.15 5.69 -4.97
N THR A 18 -1.16 5.91 -4.85
CA THR A 18 -1.71 7.18 -4.37
C THR A 18 -2.48 6.85 -3.09
N ALA A 19 -2.16 7.54 -2.02
CA ALA A 19 -2.82 7.32 -0.74
C ALA A 19 -4.00 8.26 -0.57
N PHE A 20 -5.10 7.73 -0.03
CA PHE A 20 -6.28 8.52 0.28
C PHE A 20 -6.40 8.61 1.80
N ILE A 21 -6.57 9.82 2.31
CA ILE A 21 -6.61 10.09 3.72
C ILE A 21 -8.05 10.39 4.11
N LYS A 22 -8.51 9.72 5.15
CA LYS A 22 -9.84 9.94 5.70
C LYS A 22 -9.72 10.54 7.08
N GLY A 23 -10.55 11.56 7.37
CA GLY A 23 -10.64 12.12 8.71
C GLY A 23 -11.52 11.27 9.60
N ASP A 24 -11.15 11.19 10.86
CA ASP A 24 -11.92 10.46 11.87
C ASP A 24 -11.89 11.26 13.16
N ASP A 25 -12.68 10.87 14.16
CA ASP A 25 -12.80 11.63 15.41
C ASP A 25 -11.46 11.80 16.12
N TRP A 26 -10.58 10.80 16.02
CA TRP A 26 -9.28 10.84 16.68
C TRP A 26 -8.18 11.42 15.77
N GLY A 27 -8.50 11.78 14.53
CA GLY A 27 -7.51 12.30 13.59
C GLY A 27 -7.72 11.74 12.20
N CYS A 28 -6.67 11.78 11.39
CA CYS A 28 -6.75 11.31 10.02
C CYS A 28 -5.97 10.00 9.85
N GLY A 29 -6.31 9.28 8.78
CA GLY A 29 -5.61 8.05 8.48
C GLY A 29 -5.69 7.70 7.01
N VAL A 30 -4.66 7.01 6.53
CA VAL A 30 -4.64 6.46 5.18
C VAL A 30 -5.51 5.22 5.18
N ASN A 31 -6.68 5.31 4.57
CA ASN A 31 -7.64 4.20 4.56
C ASN A 31 -7.70 3.46 3.24
N LYS A 32 -7.14 4.02 2.18
CA LYS A 32 -7.11 3.39 0.86
C LYS A 32 -5.85 3.77 0.14
N ILE A 33 -5.36 2.87 -0.69
CA ILE A 33 -4.31 3.18 -1.65
C ILE A 33 -4.74 2.66 -3.01
N LEU A 34 -4.43 3.45 -4.02
CA LEU A 34 -4.67 3.06 -5.41
C LEU A 34 -3.33 2.73 -6.04
N LEU A 35 -3.16 1.49 -6.44
CA LEU A 35 -1.97 1.10 -7.19
C LEU A 35 -2.18 1.41 -8.66
N SER A 36 -1.16 1.99 -9.28
CA SER A 36 -1.14 2.25 -10.71
C SER A 36 0.06 1.48 -11.27
N LEU A 37 -0.22 0.45 -12.04
CA LEU A 37 0.80 -0.52 -12.46
C LEU A 37 1.05 -0.43 -13.96
N ASP A 38 2.22 -0.90 -14.37
CA ASP A 38 2.62 -0.90 -15.78
C ASP A 38 2.10 -2.13 -16.54
N HIS A 39 1.46 -3.05 -15.85
CA HIS A 39 0.86 -4.24 -16.46
C HIS A 39 -0.53 -4.45 -15.87
N LYS A 40 -1.43 -5.00 -16.68
CA LYS A 40 -2.78 -5.34 -16.21
C LYS A 40 -2.72 -6.59 -15.35
N ILE A 41 -3.45 -6.58 -14.25
CA ILE A 41 -3.57 -7.73 -13.36
C ILE A 41 -4.91 -8.39 -13.60
N ASP A 42 -4.92 -9.71 -13.69
CA ASP A 42 -6.10 -10.46 -14.09
C ASP A 42 -7.17 -10.49 -13.00
N GLN A 43 -6.77 -10.72 -11.77
CA GLN A 43 -7.71 -10.71 -10.64
C GLN A 43 -6.96 -10.60 -9.33
N VAL A 44 -7.66 -10.14 -8.31
CA VAL A 44 -7.13 -9.98 -6.95
C VAL A 44 -8.22 -10.39 -5.96
N ASN A 45 -7.80 -10.61 -4.71
CA ASN A 45 -8.73 -10.79 -3.61
C ASN A 45 -8.15 -10.14 -2.36
N ASN A 46 -8.88 -10.22 -1.25
CA ASN A 46 -8.48 -9.51 -0.03
C ASN A 46 -7.17 -10.02 0.58
N LEU A 47 -6.69 -11.16 0.17
CA LEU A 47 -5.46 -11.75 0.68
C LEU A 47 -4.29 -11.59 -0.28
N SER A 48 -4.47 -10.88 -1.40
CA SER A 48 -3.43 -10.78 -2.43
C SER A 48 -2.22 -9.97 -2.01
N PHE A 49 -2.38 -9.00 -1.11
CA PHE A 49 -1.31 -8.07 -0.78
C PHE A 49 -1.06 -7.98 0.70
N VAL A 50 0.20 -7.73 1.02
CA VAL A 50 0.65 -7.35 2.35
C VAL A 50 1.14 -5.90 2.27
N VAL A 51 0.68 -5.06 3.21
CA VAL A 51 1.08 -3.65 3.26
C VAL A 51 1.79 -3.41 4.58
N LYS A 52 3.03 -2.97 4.49
CA LYS A 52 3.84 -2.65 5.67
C LYS A 52 3.98 -1.13 5.74
N GLU A 53 3.69 -0.58 6.91
CA GLU A 53 3.76 0.86 7.15
C GLU A 53 5.01 1.16 7.97
N LYS A 54 5.78 2.14 7.52
CA LYS A 54 6.97 2.59 8.21
C LYS A 54 6.86 4.09 8.42
N LYS A 55 7.04 4.52 9.65
CA LYS A 55 6.92 5.95 9.98
C LYS A 55 7.69 6.29 11.24
N LEU A 56 7.88 7.58 11.46
CA LEU A 56 8.36 8.07 12.74
C LEU A 56 7.20 8.15 13.72
N THR A 57 7.47 7.86 14.97
CA THR A 57 6.47 7.99 16.01
C THR A 57 7.16 8.52 17.28
N THR A 58 6.35 8.97 18.23
CA THR A 58 6.86 9.51 19.47
C THR A 58 6.71 8.45 20.58
N ASP A 59 7.78 8.24 21.33
CA ASP A 59 7.74 7.32 22.47
C ASP A 59 7.30 8.08 23.71
N TYR A 60 6.04 7.94 24.07
CA TYR A 60 5.48 8.64 25.22
C TYR A 60 5.90 8.04 26.55
N CYS A 61 6.63 6.93 26.53
CA CYS A 61 7.15 6.34 27.75
C CYS A 61 8.42 7.05 28.24
N ASP A 62 8.99 7.90 27.40
CA ASP A 62 10.22 8.63 27.75
C ASP A 62 9.85 10.08 28.04
N THR A 63 10.48 10.66 29.07
CA THR A 63 10.20 12.03 29.48
C THR A 63 10.55 13.04 28.39
N LEU A 64 11.47 12.71 27.50
CA LEU A 64 11.89 13.58 26.42
C LEU A 64 11.12 13.32 25.13
N TYR A 65 10.19 12.37 25.14
CA TYR A 65 9.41 12.00 23.96
C TYR A 65 10.28 11.80 22.73
N PRO A 66 11.25 10.87 22.78
CA PRO A 66 12.13 10.65 21.64
C PRO A 66 11.34 10.16 20.44
N ILE A 67 11.81 10.52 19.26
CA ILE A 67 11.21 10.07 18.01
C ILE A 67 11.85 8.73 17.65
N ILE A 68 11.00 7.73 17.43
CA ILE A 68 11.47 6.40 17.07
C ILE A 68 10.82 5.97 15.75
N GLU A 69 11.47 5.03 15.08
CA GLU A 69 10.93 4.46 13.84
C GLU A 69 9.98 3.33 14.18
N SER A 70 8.81 3.37 13.58
CA SER A 70 7.78 2.34 13.78
C SER A 70 7.54 1.60 12.47
N ILE A 71 7.51 0.29 12.54
CA ILE A 71 7.21 -0.57 11.38
C ILE A 71 6.11 -1.53 11.80
N ILE A 72 4.98 -1.47 11.10
CA ILE A 72 3.85 -2.35 11.38
C ILE A 72 3.24 -2.86 10.08
N TYR A 73 2.51 -3.96 10.18
CA TYR A 73 1.71 -4.46 9.06
C TYR A 73 0.32 -3.87 9.17
N ARG A 74 -0.17 -3.31 8.06
CA ARG A 74 -1.50 -2.74 8.00
C ARG A 74 -2.53 -3.84 7.86
N THR A 75 -3.72 -3.60 8.38
CA THR A 75 -4.85 -4.52 8.24
C THR A 75 -5.58 -4.21 6.95
N VAL A 76 -5.45 -5.09 5.97
CA VAL A 76 -6.11 -4.96 4.67
C VAL A 76 -7.51 -5.54 4.78
N THR A 77 -8.52 -4.76 4.42
CA THR A 77 -9.91 -5.17 4.52
C THR A 77 -10.54 -5.54 3.19
N ASN A 78 -10.15 -4.86 2.11
CA ASN A 78 -10.69 -5.13 0.77
C ASN A 78 -9.63 -4.87 -0.28
N VAL A 79 -9.63 -5.68 -1.33
CA VAL A 79 -8.76 -5.50 -2.49
C VAL A 79 -9.58 -5.79 -3.73
N TYR A 80 -9.59 -4.86 -4.69
CA TYR A 80 -10.36 -5.06 -5.91
C TYR A 80 -9.74 -4.26 -7.07
N LEU A 81 -10.00 -4.76 -8.27
CA LEU A 81 -9.58 -4.06 -9.48
C LEU A 81 -10.54 -2.92 -9.77
N VAL A 82 -10.00 -1.80 -10.24
CA VAL A 82 -10.82 -0.69 -10.70
C VAL A 82 -10.38 -0.31 -12.10
N ASP A 83 -11.29 0.29 -12.87
CA ASP A 83 -10.96 0.77 -14.21
C ASP A 83 -10.38 2.19 -14.10
N TYR A 84 -10.02 2.76 -15.24
CA TYR A 84 -9.39 4.07 -15.25
C TYR A 84 -10.31 5.19 -14.75
N SER A 85 -11.62 4.93 -14.68
CA SER A 85 -12.56 5.90 -14.12
C SER A 85 -12.77 5.70 -12.61
N GLY A 86 -12.14 4.68 -12.01
CA GLY A 86 -12.23 4.42 -10.59
C GLY A 86 -13.33 3.47 -10.19
N GLN A 87 -14.03 2.87 -11.15
CA GLN A 87 -15.12 1.95 -10.84
C GLN A 87 -14.62 0.51 -10.76
N ILE A 88 -15.22 -0.26 -9.87
CA ILE A 88 -14.86 -1.67 -9.71
C ILE A 88 -15.11 -2.40 -11.00
N THR A 89 -14.15 -3.23 -11.40
CA THR A 89 -14.24 -4.00 -12.63
C THR A 89 -13.83 -5.45 -12.39
N SER A 90 -14.39 -6.35 -13.18
CA SER A 90 -13.97 -7.75 -13.19
C SER A 90 -12.99 -8.04 -14.32
N GLU A 91 -12.69 -7.03 -15.15
CA GLU A 91 -11.73 -7.18 -16.24
C GLU A 91 -10.32 -6.93 -15.76
N PRO A 92 -9.30 -7.49 -16.43
CA PRO A 92 -7.92 -7.16 -16.06
C PRO A 92 -7.69 -5.66 -16.07
N SER A 93 -6.96 -5.17 -15.10
CA SER A 93 -6.77 -3.72 -14.95
C SER A 93 -5.37 -3.39 -14.43
N ASN A 94 -4.91 -2.20 -14.81
CA ASN A 94 -3.67 -1.63 -14.29
C ASN A 94 -3.86 -1.01 -12.91
N PHE A 95 -5.10 -0.91 -12.44
CA PHE A 95 -5.42 -0.19 -11.21
C PHE A 95 -6.02 -1.12 -10.18
N ILE A 96 -5.46 -1.09 -8.97
CA ILE A 96 -5.92 -1.92 -7.87
C ILE A 96 -6.15 -1.02 -6.67
N MET A 97 -7.35 -1.14 -6.08
CA MET A 97 -7.66 -0.42 -4.86
C MET A 97 -7.47 -1.35 -3.68
N ILE A 98 -6.73 -0.88 -2.67
CA ILE A 98 -6.53 -1.61 -1.42
C ILE A 98 -7.13 -0.76 -0.31
N GLU A 99 -8.12 -1.30 0.38
CA GLU A 99 -8.73 -0.63 1.52
C GLU A 99 -8.17 -1.21 2.80
N MET A 100 -7.95 -0.35 3.78
CA MET A 100 -7.28 -0.74 5.01
C MET A 100 -8.01 -0.13 6.21
N LYS A 101 -7.95 -0.86 7.32
CA LYS A 101 -8.46 -0.35 8.59
C LYS A 101 -7.58 0.80 9.06
N ILE A 102 -8.19 1.83 9.62
CA ILE A 102 -7.46 2.90 10.28
C ILE A 102 -7.84 2.95 11.75
N SER A 103 -6.85 3.30 12.57
CA SER A 103 -7.02 3.45 14.01
C SER A 103 -5.89 4.35 14.50
N PRO A 104 -5.91 4.78 15.76
CA PRO A 104 -4.77 5.54 16.27
C PRO A 104 -3.45 4.79 16.15
N ALA A 105 -3.49 3.45 16.10
CA ALA A 105 -2.29 2.63 16.03
C ALA A 105 -1.80 2.38 14.61
N GLU A 106 -2.65 2.55 13.60
CA GLU A 106 -2.22 2.31 12.21
C GLU A 106 -2.89 3.26 11.25
N GLY A 107 -2.13 3.74 10.30
CA GLY A 107 -2.64 4.54 9.19
C GLY A 107 -2.41 6.04 9.32
N ASN A 108 -2.05 6.54 10.47
CA ASN A 108 -1.89 7.98 10.67
C ASN A 108 -0.54 8.45 10.11
N PRO A 109 -0.53 9.28 9.04
CA PRO A 109 0.72 9.71 8.44
C PRO A 109 1.31 10.95 9.09
N LEU A 110 0.72 11.43 10.18
CA LEU A 110 1.16 12.66 10.83
C LEU A 110 2.01 12.34 12.04
N LEU A 111 2.91 13.26 12.34
CA LEU A 111 3.73 13.21 13.54
C LEU A 111 3.33 14.40 14.41
N PHE A 112 2.88 14.12 15.63
CA PHE A 112 2.53 15.16 16.58
C PHE A 112 3.78 15.61 17.33
N SER A 113 4.00 16.92 17.40
CA SER A 113 5.10 17.47 18.18
C SER A 113 4.57 18.04 19.49
N MET A 114 5.08 17.53 20.60
CA MET A 114 4.72 18.05 21.92
C MET A 114 5.20 19.49 22.12
N GLN A 115 6.32 19.85 21.49
CA GLN A 115 6.87 21.20 21.65
C GLN A 115 6.04 22.24 20.95
N THR A 116 5.62 21.98 19.71
CA THR A 116 4.84 22.95 18.94
C THR A 116 3.35 22.71 19.05
N GLN A 117 2.96 21.50 19.48
CA GLN A 117 1.57 21.04 19.54
C GLN A 117 0.88 21.05 18.18
N TYR A 118 1.65 20.86 17.13
CA TYR A 118 1.16 20.71 15.77
C TYR A 118 1.35 19.29 15.27
N ASN A 119 0.45 18.86 14.41
CA ASN A 119 0.65 17.68 13.58
C ASN A 119 1.31 18.13 12.29
N THR A 120 2.35 17.39 11.90
CA THR A 120 3.03 17.62 10.63
C THR A 120 3.09 16.34 9.86
N TYR A 121 3.24 16.42 8.54
CA TYR A 121 3.44 15.23 7.75
C TYR A 121 4.74 14.55 8.15
N ASN A 122 4.67 13.25 8.23
CA ASN A 122 5.81 12.43 8.61
C ASN A 122 6.63 12.13 7.35
N ASP A 123 7.80 12.74 7.23
CA ASP A 123 8.64 12.59 6.04
C ASP A 123 9.09 11.15 5.83
N LEU A 124 9.07 10.34 6.89
CA LEU A 124 9.42 8.93 6.79
C LEU A 124 8.21 8.04 6.58
N TYR A 125 7.01 8.61 6.42
CA TYR A 125 5.84 7.78 6.19
C TYR A 125 5.93 7.13 4.82
N GLU A 126 6.04 5.82 4.79
CA GLU A 126 6.06 5.07 3.53
C GLU A 126 5.30 3.76 3.70
N LEU A 127 4.76 3.30 2.59
CA LEU A 127 4.07 2.02 2.54
C LEU A 127 4.82 1.10 1.59
N ASP A 128 5.10 -0.10 2.06
CA ASP A 128 5.73 -1.14 1.28
C ASP A 128 4.67 -2.18 0.94
N ILE A 129 4.35 -2.31 -0.34
CA ILE A 129 3.24 -3.13 -0.80
C ILE A 129 3.83 -4.34 -1.54
N MET A 130 3.48 -5.53 -1.07
CA MET A 130 4.04 -6.78 -1.59
C MET A 130 2.94 -7.77 -1.89
N ILE A 131 3.20 -8.67 -2.82
CA ILE A 131 2.32 -9.82 -3.03
C ILE A 131 2.47 -10.72 -1.82
N ALA A 132 1.34 -11.16 -1.28
CA ALA A 132 1.35 -12.05 -0.11
C ALA A 132 1.92 -13.41 -0.48
N ASP A 133 2.65 -14.01 0.46
CA ASP A 133 3.24 -15.33 0.26
C ASP A 133 2.16 -16.36 -0.05
N GLY A 134 2.43 -17.23 -1.01
CA GLY A 134 1.49 -18.29 -1.38
C GLY A 134 0.39 -17.84 -2.31
N HIS A 135 0.33 -16.57 -2.67
CA HIS A 135 -0.67 -16.07 -3.62
C HIS A 135 -0.08 -15.92 -5.00
N GLU A 136 -0.76 -16.50 -5.96
CA GLU A 136 -0.38 -16.35 -7.35
C GLU A 136 -1.10 -15.15 -7.94
N MET A 137 -0.35 -14.36 -8.70
CA MET A 137 -0.92 -13.23 -9.42
C MET A 137 -0.47 -13.34 -10.86
N THR A 138 -1.39 -13.07 -11.78
CA THR A 138 -1.06 -13.14 -13.19
C THR A 138 -1.43 -11.85 -13.90
N SER A 139 -0.72 -11.59 -15.00
CA SER A 139 -1.00 -10.48 -15.89
C SER A 139 -1.22 -11.05 -17.28
N LEU A 140 -2.47 -11.02 -17.75
CA LEU A 140 -2.87 -11.59 -19.04
C LEU A 140 -2.32 -13.01 -19.20
N GLY A 141 -2.46 -13.80 -18.15
CA GLY A 141 -2.05 -15.20 -18.10
C GLY A 141 -0.61 -15.44 -17.71
N GLN A 142 0.23 -14.43 -17.67
CA GLN A 142 1.64 -14.59 -17.33
C GLN A 142 1.84 -14.36 -15.83
N LYS A 143 2.62 -15.23 -15.20
CA LYS A 143 2.85 -15.15 -13.76
C LYS A 143 3.62 -13.90 -13.39
N VAL A 144 3.17 -13.21 -12.34
CA VAL A 144 3.85 -12.06 -11.78
C VAL A 144 4.74 -12.54 -10.64
N LYS A 145 6.04 -12.34 -10.79
CA LYS A 145 7.00 -12.76 -9.79
C LYS A 145 7.02 -11.81 -8.59
N GLN A 146 7.00 -10.51 -8.86
CA GLN A 146 7.02 -9.51 -7.81
C GLN A 146 6.49 -8.19 -8.35
N ILE A 147 6.07 -7.34 -7.41
CA ILE A 147 5.63 -6.00 -7.71
C ILE A 147 6.58 -5.03 -7.03
N ASN A 148 7.10 -4.07 -7.82
CA ASN A 148 7.98 -3.02 -7.30
C ASN A 148 7.20 -1.72 -7.29
N ILE A 149 6.79 -1.29 -6.09
CA ILE A 149 6.00 -0.08 -5.92
C ILE A 149 6.84 0.96 -5.20
N ALA A 150 6.81 2.20 -5.67
CA ALA A 150 7.46 3.29 -4.98
C ALA A 150 6.89 3.39 -3.56
N LYS A 151 7.76 3.48 -2.56
CA LYS A 151 7.36 3.33 -1.16
C LYS A 151 6.84 4.61 -0.54
N LYS A 152 7.16 5.76 -1.11
CA LYS A 152 6.72 7.04 -0.56
C LYS A 152 5.39 7.44 -1.14
N MET A 153 4.61 8.17 -0.34
CA MET A 153 3.36 8.72 -0.82
C MET A 153 3.62 9.66 -1.97
N LYS A 154 2.76 9.57 -2.98
CA LYS A 154 2.86 10.43 -4.14
C LYS A 154 2.30 11.80 -3.77
N ASP A 155 2.98 12.85 -4.16
CA ASP A 155 2.47 14.22 -3.98
C ASP A 155 1.24 14.41 -4.83
N LYS A 156 0.32 15.22 -4.33
CA LYS A 156 -0.91 15.49 -5.07
C LYS A 156 -0.72 16.53 -6.12
#